data_c943f81a8a036333d3366f972552cb63
#
_entry.id   c943f81a8a036333d3366f972552cb63
#
_cell.length_a   1.000
_cell.length_b   1.000
_cell.length_c   1.000
_cell.angle_alpha   90.00
_cell.angle_beta   90.00
_cell.angle_gamma   90.00
#
_symmetry.space_group_name_H-M   'P 1'
#
loop_
_entity.id
_entity.type
_entity.pdbx_description
1 polymer ?
#
loop_
_entity_poly.entity_id
_entity_poly.type
_entity_poly.pdbx_seq_one_letter_code
_entity_poly.pdbx_strand_id
1 'polypeptide(L)'
;MKHQETTSQQHNFSIIKHGDISTPQGFTAGGMHIGLRANKKDFGWIYSSSLASSAAVYTLNQFKAAPLIVTEDTLQKSKGKLQALVINSANENSCTGQQGIDDAQQTQTWVAQQLQIPSEHVAVASTGVIGEYLPMDKIKTGTEHINDANFATPGAFNEAILTTDTCTKHIAVSLNIDGKTITIGGSAKGSGMIHPNMATMLAFITTDASIESNTLHQLLKSSTDHTFNMITVDGDTSTNDMVLVMANQQVEHQILNQDHPQWETFVDAFNFVCTFLAKAIARDGEGATKLISVNVSGAKSISDARKIGKTIVSSNLVKSAIFGEDANFGRIITAIGYSGCEIDPNCTYVQLNQIPVVDKGMAVLFDEQAMSNTLTHENVTIDVQLGLGNAAATAYGCDLSYDYVRINASYRT
;
A
#
# COMPACT_ATOMS: atom_id res chain seq x y z
N MET A 1 -10.02 -15.10 20.83
CA MET A 1 -8.62 -15.42 20.55
C MET A 1 -7.75 -14.37 21.22
N LYS A 2 -6.86 -14.77 22.13
CA LYS A 2 -6.04 -13.86 22.94
C LYS A 2 -4.92 -13.29 22.05
N HIS A 3 -4.90 -11.98 21.87
CA HIS A 3 -3.75 -11.28 21.33
C HIS A 3 -2.58 -11.47 22.31
N GLN A 4 -1.51 -12.12 21.86
CA GLN A 4 -0.23 -12.07 22.54
C GLN A 4 0.32 -10.65 22.37
N GLU A 5 0.49 -9.98 23.48
CA GLU A 5 1.15 -8.68 23.61
C GLU A 5 2.62 -8.83 23.22
N THR A 6 2.95 -8.39 22.01
CA THR A 6 4.30 -7.98 21.70
C THR A 6 4.55 -6.67 22.42
N THR A 7 5.69 -6.54 23.09
CA THR A 7 6.21 -5.39 23.81
C THR A 7 5.69 -4.07 23.26
N SER A 8 4.88 -3.35 24.06
CA SER A 8 4.30 -2.06 23.73
C SER A 8 5.42 -1.04 23.54
N GLN A 9 5.85 -0.80 22.29
CA GLN A 9 6.38 0.52 21.96
C GLN A 9 5.24 1.50 22.27
N GLN A 10 5.47 2.41 23.21
CA GLN A 10 4.53 3.43 23.59
C GLN A 10 4.45 4.42 22.42
N HIS A 11 3.51 4.17 21.51
CA HIS A 11 3.25 5.08 20.38
C HIS A 11 2.60 6.36 20.94
N ASN A 12 3.02 7.51 20.40
CA ASN A 12 2.39 8.80 20.70
C ASN A 12 1.07 9.01 19.93
N PHE A 13 0.45 7.93 19.48
CA PHE A 13 -0.85 7.89 18.79
C PHE A 13 -1.66 6.66 19.19
N SER A 14 -2.96 6.70 18.94
CA SER A 14 -3.90 5.61 19.24
C SER A 14 -4.60 5.11 17.99
N ILE A 15 -4.77 3.80 17.87
CA ILE A 15 -5.53 3.19 16.78
C ILE A 15 -7.03 3.39 17.03
N ILE A 16 -7.75 3.89 16.03
CA ILE A 16 -9.20 4.04 16.05
C ILE A 16 -9.83 2.73 15.57
N LYS A 17 -10.58 2.09 16.47
CA LYS A 17 -11.27 0.84 16.13
C LYS A 17 -12.26 1.06 14.98
N HIS A 18 -12.15 0.22 13.93
CA HIS A 18 -12.94 0.33 12.69
C HIS A 18 -12.77 1.66 11.92
N GLY A 19 -11.72 2.42 12.22
CA GLY A 19 -11.41 3.63 11.48
C GLY A 19 -10.93 3.33 10.05
N ASP A 20 -11.23 4.24 9.14
CA ASP A 20 -10.87 4.13 7.72
C ASP A 20 -10.59 5.51 7.09
N ILE A 21 -10.58 5.57 5.79
CA ILE A 21 -10.32 6.75 4.97
C ILE A 21 -11.29 7.91 5.24
N SER A 22 -12.50 7.67 5.74
CA SER A 22 -13.50 8.69 6.03
C SER A 22 -13.46 9.18 7.49
N THR A 23 -12.60 8.60 8.32
CA THR A 23 -12.53 8.91 9.76
C THR A 23 -12.02 10.32 10.06
N PRO A 24 -11.03 10.91 9.33
CA PRO A 24 -10.61 12.28 9.58
C PRO A 24 -11.72 13.28 9.31
N GLN A 25 -11.78 14.35 10.12
CA GLN A 25 -12.84 15.36 10.06
C GLN A 25 -12.92 15.97 8.66
N GLY A 26 -14.17 16.15 8.16
CA GLY A 26 -14.45 16.77 6.89
C GLY A 26 -14.27 15.86 5.67
N PHE A 27 -13.91 14.59 5.86
CA PHE A 27 -13.91 13.60 4.78
C PHE A 27 -15.16 12.73 4.81
N THR A 28 -15.69 12.46 3.63
CA THR A 28 -16.70 11.44 3.38
C THR A 28 -16.18 10.49 2.30
N ALA A 29 -16.54 9.23 2.38
CA ALA A 29 -16.21 8.23 1.37
C ALA A 29 -17.40 7.32 1.15
N GLY A 30 -17.56 6.86 -0.09
CA GLY A 30 -18.67 6.00 -0.45
C GLY A 30 -18.29 4.98 -1.50
N GLY A 31 -19.19 4.05 -1.73
CA GLY A 31 -19.00 3.02 -2.73
C GLY A 31 -20.29 2.33 -3.12
N MET A 32 -20.43 2.06 -4.40
CA MET A 32 -21.64 1.44 -4.97
C MET A 32 -21.30 0.40 -6.03
N HIS A 33 -22.30 -0.36 -6.41
CA HIS A 33 -22.27 -1.25 -7.57
C HIS A 33 -22.89 -0.55 -8.75
N ILE A 34 -22.15 -0.35 -9.84
CA ILE A 34 -22.63 0.24 -11.09
C ILE A 34 -22.65 -0.78 -12.24
N GLY A 35 -22.37 -2.05 -11.96
CA GLY A 35 -22.43 -3.15 -12.91
C GLY A 35 -21.15 -3.36 -13.72
N LEU A 36 -19.99 -2.90 -13.25
CA LEU A 36 -18.70 -3.28 -13.83
C LEU A 36 -18.33 -4.70 -13.40
N ARG A 37 -18.69 -5.09 -12.21
CA ARG A 37 -18.56 -6.46 -11.66
C ARG A 37 -19.93 -7.12 -11.55
N ALA A 38 -19.97 -8.44 -11.39
CA ALA A 38 -21.23 -9.17 -11.32
C ALA A 38 -22.10 -8.80 -10.09
N ASN A 39 -21.51 -8.77 -8.89
CA ASN A 39 -22.27 -8.65 -7.64
C ASN A 39 -21.54 -7.88 -6.53
N LYS A 40 -20.41 -7.21 -6.83
CA LYS A 40 -19.62 -6.48 -5.82
C LYS A 40 -19.67 -4.99 -6.12
N LYS A 41 -19.44 -4.15 -5.10
CA LYS A 41 -19.21 -2.72 -5.33
C LYS A 41 -17.99 -2.57 -6.24
N ASP A 42 -18.05 -1.60 -7.15
CA ASP A 42 -17.09 -1.44 -8.24
C ASP A 42 -16.85 0.03 -8.63
N PHE A 43 -17.46 0.95 -7.88
CA PHE A 43 -17.29 2.40 -8.02
C PHE A 43 -17.24 3.05 -6.64
N GLY A 44 -16.16 3.77 -6.34
CA GLY A 44 -15.92 4.40 -5.06
C GLY A 44 -15.49 5.86 -5.21
N TRP A 45 -15.67 6.66 -4.14
CA TRP A 45 -15.20 8.03 -4.10
C TRP A 45 -14.81 8.45 -2.68
N ILE A 46 -13.94 9.46 -2.64
CA ILE A 46 -13.60 10.21 -1.43
C ILE A 46 -13.90 11.68 -1.73
N TYR A 47 -14.53 12.37 -0.81
CA TYR A 47 -14.81 13.80 -0.90
C TYR A 47 -14.38 14.52 0.37
N SER A 48 -13.76 15.67 0.22
CA SER A 48 -13.40 16.57 1.30
C SER A 48 -14.31 17.81 1.27
N SER A 49 -14.84 18.19 2.43
CA SER A 49 -15.67 19.39 2.59
C SER A 49 -14.93 20.70 2.31
N SER A 50 -13.60 20.66 2.32
CA SER A 50 -12.71 21.79 1.97
C SER A 50 -11.62 21.35 1.00
N LEU A 51 -11.01 22.32 0.33
CA LEU A 51 -9.89 22.07 -0.58
C LEU A 51 -8.68 21.53 0.21
N ALA A 52 -8.24 20.31 -0.09
CA ALA A 52 -7.18 19.62 0.61
C ALA A 52 -5.81 19.82 -0.06
N SER A 53 -4.77 20.04 0.73
CA SER A 53 -3.39 19.84 0.28
C SER A 53 -3.20 18.38 -0.07
N SER A 54 -2.68 18.08 -1.25
CA SER A 54 -2.62 16.72 -1.76
C SER A 54 -1.29 16.42 -2.42
N ALA A 55 -0.90 15.16 -2.38
CA ALA A 55 0.27 14.63 -3.05
C ALA A 55 0.01 13.19 -3.49
N ALA A 56 0.69 12.77 -4.55
CA ALA A 56 0.67 11.39 -4.99
C ALA A 56 2.04 10.94 -5.48
N VAL A 57 2.26 9.63 -5.41
CA VAL A 57 3.37 8.92 -6.06
C VAL A 57 2.78 7.83 -6.94
N TYR A 58 3.44 7.56 -8.07
CA TYR A 58 2.91 6.74 -9.15
C TYR A 58 3.89 5.64 -9.54
N THR A 59 3.38 4.61 -10.23
CA THR A 59 4.19 3.56 -10.84
C THR A 59 5.26 4.13 -11.78
N LEU A 60 6.41 3.48 -11.82
CA LEU A 60 7.47 3.72 -12.83
C LEU A 60 7.30 2.84 -14.07
N ASN A 61 6.24 2.04 -14.16
CA ASN A 61 5.93 1.29 -15.36
C ASN A 61 5.71 2.25 -16.53
N GLN A 62 6.37 2.01 -17.65
CA GLN A 62 6.29 2.87 -18.83
C GLN A 62 4.92 2.83 -19.51
N PHE A 63 4.15 1.73 -19.31
CA PHE A 63 2.76 1.63 -19.73
C PHE A 63 1.80 2.22 -18.69
N LYS A 64 2.06 3.48 -18.29
CA LYS A 64 1.24 4.17 -17.29
C LYS A 64 -0.22 4.26 -17.73
N ALA A 65 -1.14 3.86 -16.86
CA ALA A 65 -2.58 3.90 -17.12
C ALA A 65 -3.11 5.34 -17.28
N ALA A 66 -4.12 5.53 -18.11
CA ALA A 66 -4.71 6.83 -18.42
C ALA A 66 -5.17 7.61 -17.16
N PRO A 67 -5.81 7.02 -16.15
CA PRO A 67 -6.21 7.73 -14.93
C PRO A 67 -5.03 8.34 -14.17
N LEU A 68 -3.87 7.67 -14.18
CA LEU A 68 -2.67 8.22 -13.51
C LEU A 68 -2.13 9.45 -14.23
N ILE A 69 -2.13 9.43 -15.57
CA ILE A 69 -1.71 10.58 -16.41
C ILE A 69 -2.61 11.78 -16.12
N VAL A 70 -3.94 11.55 -16.07
CA VAL A 70 -4.92 12.60 -15.79
C VAL A 70 -4.77 13.13 -14.35
N THR A 71 -4.61 12.25 -13.35
CA THR A 71 -4.44 12.67 -11.95
C THR A 71 -3.12 13.40 -11.71
N GLU A 72 -2.04 13.00 -12.38
CA GLU A 72 -0.74 13.70 -12.30
C GLU A 72 -0.84 15.10 -12.87
N ASP A 73 -1.45 15.26 -14.05
CA ASP A 73 -1.73 16.58 -14.69
C ASP A 73 -2.64 17.44 -13.80
N THR A 74 -3.66 16.84 -13.20
CA THR A 74 -4.57 17.50 -12.25
C THR A 74 -3.83 18.06 -11.04
N LEU A 75 -2.98 17.27 -10.40
CA LEU A 75 -2.17 17.74 -9.26
C LEU A 75 -1.17 18.83 -9.64
N GLN A 76 -0.62 18.80 -10.84
CA GLN A 76 0.25 19.86 -11.34
C GLN A 76 -0.54 21.17 -11.57
N LYS A 77 -1.68 21.12 -12.24
CA LYS A 77 -2.53 22.28 -12.53
C LYS A 77 -3.09 22.92 -11.27
N SER A 78 -3.58 22.11 -10.34
CA SER A 78 -4.13 22.57 -9.06
C SER A 78 -3.07 22.95 -8.02
N LYS A 79 -1.78 22.80 -8.34
CA LYS A 79 -0.66 23.03 -7.41
C LYS A 79 -0.78 22.16 -6.14
N GLY A 80 -1.11 20.89 -6.32
CA GLY A 80 -1.25 19.94 -5.23
C GLY A 80 -2.52 20.14 -4.40
N LYS A 81 -3.63 20.57 -5.00
CA LYS A 81 -4.91 20.75 -4.32
C LYS A 81 -5.98 19.85 -4.91
N LEU A 82 -6.62 19.06 -4.08
CA LEU A 82 -7.75 18.20 -4.47
C LEU A 82 -8.92 18.39 -3.49
N GLN A 83 -10.10 18.07 -3.96
CA GLN A 83 -11.31 18.04 -3.13
C GLN A 83 -12.05 16.71 -3.27
N ALA A 84 -11.83 15.97 -4.35
CA ALA A 84 -12.40 14.65 -4.54
C ALA A 84 -11.44 13.69 -5.23
N LEU A 85 -11.67 12.41 -5.01
CA LEU A 85 -11.12 11.28 -5.76
C LEU A 85 -12.27 10.36 -6.15
N VAL A 86 -12.27 9.86 -7.38
CA VAL A 86 -13.17 8.79 -7.82
C VAL A 86 -12.35 7.61 -8.35
N ILE A 87 -12.82 6.41 -8.09
CA ILE A 87 -12.20 5.18 -8.52
C ILE A 87 -13.23 4.18 -9.04
N ASN A 88 -12.90 3.49 -10.12
CA ASN A 88 -13.60 2.27 -10.51
C ASN A 88 -12.70 1.04 -10.35
N SER A 89 -13.30 -0.10 -9.99
CA SER A 89 -12.67 -1.41 -10.05
C SER A 89 -13.28 -2.26 -11.19
N ALA A 90 -12.59 -3.36 -11.57
CA ALA A 90 -12.86 -4.26 -12.69
C ALA A 90 -12.22 -3.87 -14.03
N ASN A 91 -12.01 -2.60 -14.31
CA ASN A 91 -11.39 -2.11 -15.54
C ASN A 91 -10.29 -1.12 -15.18
N GLU A 92 -9.06 -1.37 -15.66
CA GLU A 92 -7.88 -0.58 -15.30
C GLU A 92 -7.71 0.69 -16.12
N ASN A 93 -8.37 0.76 -17.29
CA ASN A 93 -8.19 1.85 -18.25
C ASN A 93 -6.70 2.06 -18.62
N SER A 94 -6.01 0.97 -18.86
CA SER A 94 -4.61 0.91 -19.30
C SER A 94 -4.52 0.28 -20.68
N CYS A 95 -3.54 0.68 -21.51
CA CYS A 95 -3.43 0.29 -22.93
C CYS A 95 -4.65 0.70 -23.77
N THR A 96 -5.30 1.81 -23.45
CA THR A 96 -6.50 2.32 -24.09
C THR A 96 -6.25 3.57 -24.95
N GLY A 97 -5.01 4.00 -25.06
CA GLY A 97 -4.60 5.13 -25.89
C GLY A 97 -5.28 6.44 -25.50
N GLN A 98 -5.52 7.30 -26.50
CA GLN A 98 -6.16 8.60 -26.29
C GLN A 98 -7.57 8.49 -25.75
N GLN A 99 -8.33 7.48 -26.20
CA GLN A 99 -9.69 7.24 -25.72
C GLN A 99 -9.73 7.04 -24.20
N GLY A 100 -8.77 6.31 -23.64
CA GLY A 100 -8.71 6.10 -22.18
C GLY A 100 -8.44 7.38 -21.40
N ILE A 101 -7.63 8.31 -21.96
CA ILE A 101 -7.39 9.64 -21.38
C ILE A 101 -8.68 10.46 -21.44
N ASP A 102 -9.36 10.47 -22.59
CA ASP A 102 -10.62 11.21 -22.79
C ASP A 102 -11.71 10.68 -21.82
N ASP A 103 -11.81 9.37 -21.64
CA ASP A 103 -12.73 8.73 -20.72
C ASP A 103 -12.44 9.08 -19.25
N ALA A 104 -11.16 9.13 -18.85
CA ALA A 104 -10.74 9.53 -17.52
C ALA A 104 -11.05 11.01 -17.25
N GLN A 105 -10.79 11.90 -18.21
CA GLN A 105 -11.13 13.33 -18.14
C GLN A 105 -12.64 13.57 -18.13
N GLN A 106 -13.40 12.77 -18.89
CA GLN A 106 -14.85 12.85 -18.88
C GLN A 106 -15.43 12.41 -17.52
N THR A 107 -14.89 11.35 -16.93
CA THR A 107 -15.25 10.91 -15.58
C THR A 107 -14.98 12.02 -14.56
N GLN A 108 -13.79 12.63 -14.60
CA GLN A 108 -13.41 13.78 -13.78
C GLN A 108 -14.42 14.92 -13.91
N THR A 109 -14.81 15.24 -15.14
CA THR A 109 -15.78 16.32 -15.44
C THR A 109 -17.15 16.04 -14.84
N TRP A 110 -17.68 14.81 -14.98
CA TRP A 110 -18.97 14.43 -14.41
C TRP A 110 -18.98 14.50 -12.89
N VAL A 111 -17.90 13.99 -12.24
CA VAL A 111 -17.77 14.08 -10.78
C VAL A 111 -17.70 15.55 -10.32
N ALA A 112 -16.93 16.38 -10.99
CA ALA A 112 -16.82 17.80 -10.69
C ALA A 112 -18.17 18.52 -10.79
N GLN A 113 -18.95 18.25 -11.84
CA GLN A 113 -20.29 18.79 -12.02
C GLN A 113 -21.24 18.37 -10.91
N GLN A 114 -21.23 17.08 -10.55
CA GLN A 114 -22.09 16.53 -9.50
C GLN A 114 -21.77 17.09 -8.12
N LEU A 115 -20.48 17.30 -7.82
CA LEU A 115 -20.01 17.85 -6.55
C LEU A 115 -19.99 19.39 -6.54
N GLN A 116 -20.23 20.05 -7.68
CA GLN A 116 -20.16 21.50 -7.87
C GLN A 116 -18.79 22.09 -7.50
N ILE A 117 -17.71 21.41 -7.90
CA ILE A 117 -16.33 21.81 -7.71
C ILE A 117 -15.60 21.91 -9.05
N PRO A 118 -14.46 22.61 -9.14
CA PRO A 118 -13.63 22.61 -10.35
C PRO A 118 -13.12 21.21 -10.70
N SER A 119 -13.09 20.84 -11.99
CA SER A 119 -12.57 19.55 -12.44
C SER A 119 -11.10 19.34 -12.10
N GLU A 120 -10.32 20.42 -12.03
CA GLU A 120 -8.92 20.40 -11.60
C GLU A 120 -8.73 20.05 -10.12
N HIS A 121 -9.79 19.88 -9.35
CA HIS A 121 -9.78 19.41 -7.95
C HIS A 121 -10.27 17.97 -7.79
N VAL A 122 -10.46 17.24 -8.88
CA VAL A 122 -10.92 15.85 -8.86
C VAL A 122 -9.82 14.92 -9.39
N ALA A 123 -9.34 14.01 -8.58
CA ALA A 123 -8.47 12.92 -9.00
C ALA A 123 -9.30 11.73 -9.50
N VAL A 124 -8.74 10.97 -10.44
CA VAL A 124 -9.34 9.74 -10.97
C VAL A 124 -8.38 8.57 -10.81
N ALA A 125 -8.91 7.39 -10.52
CA ALA A 125 -8.17 6.13 -10.44
C ALA A 125 -9.01 4.99 -11.06
N SER A 126 -8.34 3.96 -11.55
CA SER A 126 -8.99 2.74 -12.05
C SER A 126 -8.14 1.53 -11.72
N THR A 127 -8.76 0.36 -11.56
CA THR A 127 -8.05 -0.90 -11.36
C THR A 127 -8.85 -2.07 -11.92
N GLY A 128 -8.17 -3.11 -12.43
CA GLY A 128 -8.81 -4.32 -12.94
C GLY A 128 -8.15 -4.85 -14.20
N VAL A 129 -8.94 -5.16 -15.23
CA VAL A 129 -8.44 -5.73 -16.49
C VAL A 129 -7.80 -4.67 -17.37
N ILE A 130 -6.63 -4.98 -17.93
CA ILE A 130 -5.87 -4.14 -18.87
C ILE A 130 -6.39 -4.36 -20.31
N GLY A 131 -6.43 -3.29 -21.12
CA GLY A 131 -6.73 -3.36 -22.54
C GLY A 131 -8.21 -3.31 -22.88
N GLU A 132 -9.06 -2.98 -21.92
CA GLU A 132 -10.50 -2.78 -22.11
C GLU A 132 -10.88 -1.32 -21.91
N TYR A 133 -11.80 -0.80 -22.74
CA TYR A 133 -12.34 0.56 -22.58
C TYR A 133 -13.32 0.63 -21.41
N LEU A 134 -13.39 1.78 -20.76
CA LEU A 134 -14.37 2.02 -19.71
C LEU A 134 -15.80 2.00 -20.31
N PRO A 135 -16.74 1.28 -19.69
CA PRO A 135 -18.16 1.36 -20.07
C PRO A 135 -18.76 2.66 -19.54
N MET A 136 -18.57 3.75 -20.29
CA MET A 136 -18.83 5.13 -19.87
C MET A 136 -20.28 5.39 -19.46
N ASP A 137 -21.26 4.68 -20.01
CA ASP A 137 -22.66 4.80 -19.56
C ASP A 137 -22.82 4.38 -18.08
N LYS A 138 -22.12 3.31 -17.67
CA LYS A 138 -22.14 2.84 -16.27
C LYS A 138 -21.39 3.80 -15.37
N ILE A 139 -20.22 4.28 -15.82
CA ILE A 139 -19.44 5.29 -15.07
C ILE A 139 -20.29 6.54 -14.84
N LYS A 140 -20.98 7.03 -15.87
CA LYS A 140 -21.88 8.19 -15.77
C LYS A 140 -22.96 7.97 -14.72
N THR A 141 -23.63 6.82 -14.76
CA THR A 141 -24.64 6.46 -13.75
C THR A 141 -24.05 6.50 -12.34
N GLY A 142 -22.84 5.96 -12.14
CA GLY A 142 -22.16 6.04 -10.85
C GLY A 142 -21.91 7.47 -10.39
N THR A 143 -21.46 8.35 -11.29
CA THR A 143 -21.20 9.75 -10.94
C THR A 143 -22.46 10.50 -10.55
N GLU A 144 -23.61 10.20 -11.12
CA GLU A 144 -24.90 10.84 -10.79
C GLU A 144 -25.37 10.55 -9.35
N HIS A 145 -24.86 9.51 -8.71
CA HIS A 145 -25.24 9.07 -7.35
C HIS A 145 -24.21 9.40 -6.26
N ILE A 146 -23.12 10.07 -6.57
CA ILE A 146 -22.05 10.39 -5.59
C ILE A 146 -22.57 11.16 -4.37
N ASN A 147 -23.59 12.01 -4.53
CA ASN A 147 -24.18 12.79 -3.46
C ASN A 147 -25.26 12.03 -2.66
N ASP A 148 -25.59 10.80 -3.03
CA ASP A 148 -26.57 10.00 -2.31
C ASP A 148 -25.96 9.40 -1.04
N ALA A 149 -26.42 9.85 0.12
CA ALA A 149 -25.96 9.39 1.42
C ALA A 149 -26.12 7.87 1.64
N ASN A 150 -27.03 7.22 0.90
CA ASN A 150 -27.20 5.77 1.01
C ASN A 150 -25.96 4.98 0.55
N PHE A 151 -25.09 5.57 -0.23
CA PHE A 151 -23.84 4.94 -0.69
C PHE A 151 -22.62 5.37 0.10
N ALA A 152 -22.72 6.40 0.95
CA ALA A 152 -21.66 6.86 1.84
C ALA A 152 -21.73 6.13 3.19
N THR A 153 -21.77 4.81 3.16
CA THR A 153 -21.83 3.97 4.35
C THR A 153 -20.45 3.53 4.82
N PRO A 154 -20.24 3.28 6.13
CA PRO A 154 -18.94 2.82 6.64
C PRO A 154 -18.43 1.60 5.87
N GLY A 155 -17.17 1.66 5.42
CA GLY A 155 -16.53 0.58 4.67
C GLY A 155 -16.93 0.46 3.20
N ALA A 156 -17.92 1.21 2.69
CA ALA A 156 -18.37 1.10 1.30
C ALA A 156 -17.26 1.38 0.28
N PHE A 157 -16.44 2.40 0.54
CA PHE A 157 -15.25 2.70 -0.26
C PHE A 157 -14.24 1.54 -0.25
N ASN A 158 -13.98 0.99 0.94
CA ASN A 158 -13.00 -0.10 1.10
C ASN A 158 -13.39 -1.35 0.31
N GLU A 159 -14.69 -1.62 0.15
CA GLU A 159 -15.18 -2.73 -0.68
C GLU A 159 -15.14 -2.40 -2.18
N ALA A 160 -15.42 -1.15 -2.56
CA ALA A 160 -15.52 -0.72 -3.95
C ALA A 160 -14.17 -0.72 -4.69
N ILE A 161 -13.07 -0.58 -3.97
CA ILE A 161 -11.73 -0.55 -4.56
C ILE A 161 -11.10 -1.93 -4.78
N LEU A 162 -11.69 -3.02 -4.25
CA LEU A 162 -11.13 -4.37 -4.30
C LEU A 162 -11.23 -4.97 -5.71
N THR A 163 -10.27 -5.83 -6.04
CA THR A 163 -10.29 -6.67 -7.25
C THR A 163 -10.28 -8.17 -6.89
N THR A 164 -9.12 -8.77 -6.79
CA THR A 164 -8.91 -10.17 -6.35
C THR A 164 -8.71 -10.28 -4.83
N ASP A 165 -8.67 -9.15 -4.14
CA ASP A 165 -8.53 -9.07 -2.68
C ASP A 165 -9.56 -9.93 -1.96
N THR A 166 -9.15 -10.59 -0.86
CA THR A 166 -10.02 -11.42 -0.03
C THR A 166 -10.58 -10.66 1.17
N CYS A 167 -9.96 -9.54 1.54
CA CYS A 167 -10.38 -8.69 2.65
C CYS A 167 -10.15 -7.20 2.36
N THR A 168 -10.89 -6.34 3.06
CA THR A 168 -10.65 -4.90 3.06
C THR A 168 -9.42 -4.55 3.89
N LYS A 169 -8.66 -3.55 3.47
CA LYS A 169 -7.43 -3.09 4.12
C LYS A 169 -7.58 -1.62 4.47
N HIS A 170 -7.87 -1.34 5.73
CA HIS A 170 -8.09 0.02 6.21
C HIS A 170 -7.66 0.19 7.66
N ILE A 171 -7.34 1.41 8.04
CA ILE A 171 -6.93 1.79 9.39
C ILE A 171 -7.14 3.29 9.59
N ALA A 172 -7.37 3.71 10.82
CA ALA A 172 -7.18 5.10 11.22
C ALA A 172 -6.50 5.19 12.59
N VAL A 173 -5.75 6.27 12.77
CA VAL A 173 -5.08 6.59 14.03
C VAL A 173 -5.38 8.02 14.44
N SER A 174 -5.36 8.29 15.74
CA SER A 174 -5.46 9.64 16.30
C SER A 174 -4.22 9.98 17.11
N LEU A 175 -3.78 11.23 17.02
CA LEU A 175 -2.64 11.77 17.75
C LEU A 175 -2.92 13.20 18.19
N ASN A 176 -2.12 13.70 19.13
CA ASN A 176 -2.26 15.07 19.60
C ASN A 176 -1.18 15.96 18.97
N ILE A 177 -1.60 17.06 18.34
CA ILE A 177 -0.74 18.12 17.80
C ILE A 177 -1.25 19.46 18.34
N ASP A 178 -0.41 20.23 18.99
CA ASP A 178 -0.75 21.53 19.60
C ASP A 178 -2.01 21.48 20.52
N GLY A 179 -2.17 20.36 21.25
CA GLY A 179 -3.33 20.15 22.10
C GLY A 179 -4.63 19.81 21.35
N LYS A 180 -4.58 19.60 20.03
CA LYS A 180 -5.71 19.20 19.18
C LYS A 180 -5.58 17.74 18.76
N THR A 181 -6.70 17.05 18.66
CA THR A 181 -6.72 15.68 18.12
C THR A 181 -6.73 15.74 16.61
N ILE A 182 -5.69 15.18 15.99
CA ILE A 182 -5.55 14.97 14.55
C ILE A 182 -5.83 13.52 14.24
N THR A 183 -6.44 13.27 13.11
CA THR A 183 -6.71 11.91 12.62
C THR A 183 -6.01 11.66 11.29
N ILE A 184 -5.45 10.46 11.12
CA ILE A 184 -4.95 9.96 9.84
C ILE A 184 -5.72 8.69 9.53
N GLY A 185 -6.42 8.66 8.39
CA GLY A 185 -7.14 7.49 7.88
C GLY A 185 -6.51 6.95 6.62
N GLY A 186 -6.60 5.66 6.39
CA GLY A 186 -6.08 5.06 5.18
C GLY A 186 -6.87 3.84 4.73
N SER A 187 -6.92 3.63 3.42
CA SER A 187 -7.50 2.47 2.76
C SER A 187 -6.63 2.04 1.59
N ALA A 188 -6.48 0.74 1.39
CA ALA A 188 -5.69 0.21 0.28
C ALA A 188 -6.32 -1.04 -0.33
N LYS A 189 -5.92 -1.32 -1.56
CA LYS A 189 -6.20 -2.58 -2.27
C LYS A 189 -4.94 -3.11 -2.92
N GLY A 190 -4.91 -4.41 -3.11
CA GLY A 190 -3.86 -5.13 -3.80
C GLY A 190 -3.74 -6.56 -3.28
N SER A 191 -3.60 -7.51 -4.19
CA SER A 191 -3.50 -8.94 -3.92
C SER A 191 -2.63 -9.65 -4.97
N GLY A 192 -2.81 -9.38 -6.27
CA GLY A 192 -1.94 -9.81 -7.36
C GLY A 192 -1.32 -8.65 -8.12
N MET A 193 -0.29 -8.93 -8.94
CA MET A 193 0.53 -7.96 -9.66
C MET A 193 1.15 -6.95 -8.68
N ILE A 194 1.86 -7.46 -7.65
CA ILE A 194 2.41 -6.65 -6.56
C ILE A 194 3.94 -6.79 -6.49
N HIS A 195 4.66 -5.81 -7.04
CA HIS A 195 6.10 -5.61 -6.86
C HIS A 195 6.45 -4.13 -7.01
N PRO A 196 6.16 -3.29 -6.02
CA PRO A 196 6.34 -1.85 -6.12
C PRO A 196 7.79 -1.45 -6.34
N ASN A 197 7.97 -0.61 -7.36
CA ASN A 197 9.13 0.27 -7.49
C ASN A 197 8.57 1.67 -7.76
N MET A 198 8.20 2.39 -6.69
CA MET A 198 7.36 3.58 -6.65
C MET A 198 5.85 3.31 -6.86
N ALA A 199 5.34 2.23 -6.32
CA ALA A 199 3.97 1.76 -6.14
C ALA A 199 3.53 0.59 -7.06
N THR A 200 2.94 -0.50 -6.47
CA THR A 200 2.22 -1.57 -7.21
C THR A 200 0.92 -1.92 -6.45
N MET A 201 0.07 -0.93 -6.23
CA MET A 201 -1.17 -1.06 -5.49
C MET A 201 -1.90 0.29 -5.51
N LEU A 202 -3.11 0.36 -5.04
CA LEU A 202 -3.76 1.63 -4.76
C LEU A 202 -3.87 1.80 -3.26
N ALA A 203 -3.32 2.91 -2.75
CA ALA A 203 -3.53 3.34 -1.38
C ALA A 203 -3.94 4.82 -1.35
N PHE A 204 -4.89 5.08 -0.51
CA PHE A 204 -5.44 6.40 -0.29
C PHE A 204 -5.32 6.73 1.18
N ILE A 205 -4.83 7.93 1.49
CA ILE A 205 -4.63 8.40 2.86
C ILE A 205 -5.31 9.76 3.00
N THR A 206 -6.01 9.96 4.08
CA THR A 206 -6.63 11.24 4.42
C THR A 206 -6.17 11.69 5.81
N THR A 207 -6.11 12.99 6.02
CA THR A 207 -5.88 13.57 7.34
C THR A 207 -6.53 14.95 7.44
N ASP A 208 -7.01 15.28 8.63
CA ASP A 208 -7.55 16.59 8.97
C ASP A 208 -6.46 17.58 9.42
N ALA A 209 -5.20 17.19 9.38
CA ALA A 209 -4.03 18.01 9.73
C ALA A 209 -3.80 19.18 8.78
N SER A 210 -3.19 20.25 9.30
CA SER A 210 -2.70 21.40 8.53
C SER A 210 -1.28 21.15 8.06
N ILE A 211 -1.12 20.82 6.78
CA ILE A 211 0.17 20.54 6.13
C ILE A 211 0.15 21.02 4.68
N GLU A 212 1.24 21.58 4.20
CA GLU A 212 1.36 22.06 2.82
C GLU A 212 1.65 20.92 1.84
N SER A 213 1.19 21.05 0.59
CA SER A 213 1.32 20.02 -0.45
C SER A 213 2.77 19.59 -0.70
N ASN A 214 3.74 20.52 -0.68
CA ASN A 214 5.15 20.19 -0.91
C ASN A 214 5.73 19.34 0.25
N THR A 215 5.44 19.72 1.49
CA THR A 215 5.86 18.97 2.69
C THR A 215 5.21 17.59 2.70
N LEU A 216 3.92 17.54 2.37
CA LEU A 216 3.15 16.30 2.27
C LEU A 216 3.70 15.38 1.17
N HIS A 217 4.13 15.93 0.03
CA HIS A 217 4.75 15.16 -1.05
C HIS A 217 6.10 14.55 -0.63
N GLN A 218 6.95 15.32 0.06
CA GLN A 218 8.23 14.83 0.57
C GLN A 218 8.02 13.71 1.60
N LEU A 219 7.07 13.89 2.52
CA LEU A 219 6.70 12.87 3.50
C LEU A 219 6.19 11.60 2.81
N LEU A 220 5.23 11.73 1.88
CA LEU A 220 4.65 10.61 1.16
C LEU A 220 5.72 9.81 0.41
N LYS A 221 6.60 10.49 -0.32
CA LYS A 221 7.70 9.85 -1.05
C LYS A 221 8.62 9.07 -0.11
N SER A 222 9.06 9.72 0.96
CA SER A 222 9.91 9.07 1.96
C SER A 222 9.21 7.85 2.58
N SER A 223 7.96 8.00 3.02
CA SER A 223 7.17 6.90 3.62
C SER A 223 6.95 5.74 2.65
N THR A 224 6.64 6.02 1.38
CA THR A 224 6.45 4.99 0.36
C THR A 224 7.71 4.15 0.17
N ASP A 225 8.89 4.78 0.24
CA ASP A 225 10.18 4.11 0.06
C ASP A 225 10.49 3.04 1.11
N HIS A 226 9.96 3.14 2.31
CA HIS A 226 10.17 2.11 3.36
C HIS A 226 8.93 1.31 3.71
N THR A 227 7.83 1.54 3.01
CA THR A 227 6.58 0.79 3.25
C THR A 227 6.12 0.10 1.98
N PHE A 228 5.38 0.79 1.12
CA PHE A 228 4.82 0.21 -0.09
C PHE A 228 5.89 -0.28 -1.08
N ASN A 229 7.03 0.40 -1.22
CA ASN A 229 8.13 -0.07 -2.07
C ASN A 229 8.87 -1.30 -1.52
N MET A 230 8.57 -1.70 -0.29
CA MET A 230 9.19 -2.83 0.39
C MET A 230 8.32 -4.09 0.43
N ILE A 231 7.21 -4.12 -0.34
CA ILE A 231 6.38 -5.33 -0.46
C ILE A 231 6.55 -6.02 -1.81
N THR A 232 6.20 -7.31 -1.87
CA THR A 232 6.00 -8.06 -3.13
C THR A 232 5.08 -9.25 -2.92
N VAL A 233 4.31 -9.59 -3.95
CA VAL A 233 3.54 -10.84 -4.05
C VAL A 233 4.14 -11.72 -5.14
N ASP A 234 4.30 -11.24 -6.35
CA ASP A 234 4.63 -12.03 -7.55
C ASP A 234 5.79 -11.48 -8.40
N GLY A 235 6.31 -10.32 -8.05
CA GLY A 235 7.43 -9.72 -8.78
C GLY A 235 7.02 -8.84 -9.96
N ASP A 236 5.71 -8.68 -10.23
CA ASP A 236 5.18 -7.93 -11.37
C ASP A 236 4.73 -6.53 -10.96
N THR A 237 5.23 -5.50 -11.68
CA THR A 237 4.90 -4.09 -11.45
C THR A 237 3.72 -3.67 -12.33
N SER A 238 2.62 -3.23 -11.72
CA SER A 238 1.41 -2.81 -12.42
C SER A 238 1.55 -1.49 -13.16
N THR A 239 0.57 -1.18 -14.02
CA THR A 239 0.49 0.03 -14.83
C THR A 239 -0.28 1.17 -14.17
N ASN A 240 -1.01 0.89 -13.05
CA ASN A 240 -1.95 1.85 -12.46
C ASN A 240 -1.71 2.19 -11.00
N ASP A 241 -0.54 1.86 -10.46
CA ASP A 241 -0.28 2.00 -9.04
C ASP A 241 -0.13 3.45 -8.61
N MET A 242 -0.75 3.75 -7.47
CA MET A 242 -0.72 5.09 -6.90
C MET A 242 -0.88 5.03 -5.37
N VAL A 243 -0.09 5.83 -4.66
CA VAL A 243 -0.38 6.25 -3.29
C VAL A 243 -0.74 7.73 -3.33
N LEU A 244 -1.95 8.07 -2.89
CA LEU A 244 -2.44 9.44 -2.88
C LEU A 244 -2.82 9.83 -1.45
N VAL A 245 -2.42 11.03 -1.01
CA VAL A 245 -2.76 11.61 0.29
C VAL A 245 -3.47 12.94 0.13
N MET A 246 -4.48 13.19 0.98
CA MET A 246 -5.23 14.44 1.07
C MET A 246 -5.24 14.93 2.53
N ALA A 247 -4.85 16.19 2.76
CA ALA A 247 -4.84 16.86 4.06
C ALA A 247 -5.74 18.11 3.99
N ASN A 248 -6.91 18.09 4.63
CA ASN A 248 -7.95 19.08 4.42
C ASN A 248 -7.97 20.25 5.43
N GLN A 249 -7.06 20.23 6.40
CA GLN A 249 -6.86 21.32 7.37
C GLN A 249 -8.12 21.65 8.19
N GLN A 250 -9.00 20.66 8.44
CA GLN A 250 -10.21 20.86 9.22
C GLN A 250 -9.94 21.05 10.72
N VAL A 251 -8.80 20.62 11.20
CA VAL A 251 -8.33 20.90 12.56
C VAL A 251 -7.28 22.00 12.53
N GLU A 252 -7.59 23.15 13.11
CA GLU A 252 -6.68 24.29 13.17
C GLU A 252 -5.55 24.04 14.17
N HIS A 253 -4.33 24.03 13.68
CA HIS A 253 -3.08 23.99 14.45
C HIS A 253 -1.96 24.63 13.61
N GLN A 254 -0.77 24.82 14.19
CA GLN A 254 0.38 25.32 13.42
C GLN A 254 0.70 24.36 12.27
N ILE A 255 1.06 24.92 11.10
CA ILE A 255 1.37 24.13 9.91
C ILE A 255 2.49 23.15 10.22
N LEU A 256 2.22 21.86 10.00
CA LEU A 256 3.19 20.78 10.16
C LEU A 256 4.26 20.85 9.07
N ASN A 257 5.49 20.92 9.50
CA ASN A 257 6.69 20.82 8.69
C ASN A 257 7.85 20.34 9.57
N GLN A 258 9.04 20.21 9.02
CA GLN A 258 10.22 19.70 9.72
C GLN A 258 10.67 20.55 10.94
N ASP A 259 10.26 21.81 11.01
CA ASP A 259 10.56 22.70 12.13
C ASP A 259 9.50 22.63 13.25
N HIS A 260 8.38 21.95 13.02
CA HIS A 260 7.32 21.81 14.02
C HIS A 260 7.75 20.85 15.14
N PRO A 261 7.58 21.21 16.44
CA PRO A 261 8.05 20.37 17.56
C PRO A 261 7.50 18.93 17.57
N GLN A 262 6.31 18.73 17.01
CA GLN A 262 5.64 17.42 16.96
C GLN A 262 5.66 16.80 15.56
N TRP A 263 6.55 17.28 14.68
CA TRP A 263 6.68 16.73 13.32
C TRP A 263 6.95 15.23 13.32
N GLU A 264 7.93 14.77 14.12
CA GLU A 264 8.28 13.35 14.21
C GLU A 264 7.10 12.50 14.72
N THR A 265 6.27 13.02 15.63
CA THR A 265 5.06 12.32 16.09
C THR A 265 4.07 12.11 14.95
N PHE A 266 3.90 13.12 14.08
CA PHE A 266 3.05 12.99 12.89
C PHE A 266 3.64 12.02 11.87
N VAL A 267 4.94 12.10 11.61
CA VAL A 267 5.68 11.20 10.72
C VAL A 267 5.57 9.74 11.18
N ASP A 268 5.73 9.47 12.47
CA ASP A 268 5.61 8.12 13.02
C ASP A 268 4.20 7.55 12.84
N ALA A 269 3.16 8.36 13.11
CA ALA A 269 1.77 7.95 12.92
C ALA A 269 1.45 7.72 11.43
N PHE A 270 1.94 8.59 10.54
CA PHE A 270 1.78 8.45 9.09
C PHE A 270 2.48 7.18 8.56
N ASN A 271 3.72 6.96 8.99
CA ASN A 271 4.49 5.76 8.64
C ASN A 271 3.83 4.47 9.16
N PHE A 272 3.23 4.52 10.35
CA PHE A 272 2.49 3.40 10.89
C PHE A 272 1.29 3.03 10.01
N VAL A 273 0.49 4.02 9.57
CA VAL A 273 -0.64 3.80 8.65
C VAL A 273 -0.14 3.19 7.33
N CYS A 274 0.90 3.76 6.73
CA CYS A 274 1.50 3.24 5.50
C CYS A 274 2.02 1.81 5.65
N THR A 275 2.73 1.51 6.75
CA THR A 275 3.28 0.18 7.05
C THR A 275 2.17 -0.85 7.26
N PHE A 276 1.11 -0.48 7.99
CA PHE A 276 -0.04 -1.35 8.21
C PHE A 276 -0.68 -1.75 6.88
N LEU A 277 -0.97 -0.78 6.01
CA LEU A 277 -1.59 -1.01 4.71
C LEU A 277 -0.68 -1.84 3.79
N ALA A 278 0.61 -1.54 3.74
CA ALA A 278 1.60 -2.30 2.96
C ALA A 278 1.68 -3.77 3.40
N LYS A 279 1.75 -4.03 4.71
CA LYS A 279 1.73 -5.39 5.27
C LYS A 279 0.43 -6.12 4.97
N ALA A 280 -0.71 -5.42 5.07
CA ALA A 280 -2.02 -5.99 4.78
C ALA A 280 -2.13 -6.43 3.30
N ILE A 281 -1.56 -5.65 2.36
CA ILE A 281 -1.47 -6.02 0.94
C ILE A 281 -0.62 -7.28 0.77
N ALA A 282 0.58 -7.33 1.34
CA ALA A 282 1.47 -8.49 1.23
C ALA A 282 0.84 -9.75 1.85
N ARG A 283 0.14 -9.62 3.00
CA ARG A 283 -0.54 -10.74 3.68
C ARG A 283 -1.71 -11.31 2.86
N ASP A 284 -2.44 -10.45 2.15
CA ASP A 284 -3.58 -10.82 1.30
C ASP A 284 -3.16 -11.11 -0.14
N GLY A 285 -1.89 -11.49 -0.37
CA GLY A 285 -1.42 -11.90 -1.69
C GLY A 285 -2.24 -13.08 -2.23
N GLU A 286 -2.48 -13.13 -3.55
CA GLU A 286 -3.30 -14.16 -4.20
C GLU A 286 -2.84 -15.56 -3.81
N GLY A 287 -3.73 -16.31 -3.14
CA GLY A 287 -3.47 -17.66 -2.65
C GLY A 287 -2.50 -17.75 -1.47
N ALA A 288 -2.09 -16.63 -0.87
CA ALA A 288 -1.14 -16.61 0.24
C ALA A 288 -1.71 -17.24 1.52
N THR A 289 -0.89 -18.03 2.19
CA THR A 289 -1.21 -18.61 3.50
C THR A 289 -0.40 -17.94 4.62
N LYS A 290 0.76 -17.34 4.29
CA LYS A 290 1.69 -16.77 5.25
C LYS A 290 2.20 -15.39 4.81
N LEU A 291 2.38 -14.49 5.78
CA LEU A 291 3.15 -13.26 5.61
C LEU A 291 4.62 -13.55 5.92
N ILE A 292 5.51 -13.11 5.06
CA ILE A 292 6.96 -13.18 5.25
C ILE A 292 7.47 -11.76 5.54
N SER A 293 8.14 -11.59 6.67
CA SER A 293 8.85 -10.35 7.03
C SER A 293 10.35 -10.61 6.99
N VAL A 294 11.09 -9.85 6.19
CA VAL A 294 12.56 -9.94 6.11
C VAL A 294 13.16 -8.67 6.69
N ASN A 295 13.83 -8.80 7.82
CA ASN A 295 14.57 -7.71 8.46
C ASN A 295 16.05 -7.82 8.09
N VAL A 296 16.57 -6.84 7.37
CA VAL A 296 17.98 -6.75 7.03
C VAL A 296 18.60 -5.65 7.88
N SER A 297 19.70 -5.96 8.56
CA SER A 297 20.47 -5.04 9.39
C SER A 297 21.96 -5.15 9.09
N GLY A 298 22.72 -4.12 9.49
CA GLY A 298 24.18 -4.12 9.31
C GLY A 298 24.63 -4.02 7.85
N ALA A 299 23.78 -3.52 6.94
CA ALA A 299 24.14 -3.27 5.55
C ALA A 299 25.01 -2.02 5.40
N LYS A 300 25.78 -1.91 4.32
CA LYS A 300 26.62 -0.77 4.00
C LYS A 300 25.81 0.49 3.72
N SER A 301 24.65 0.36 3.08
CA SER A 301 23.74 1.45 2.78
C SER A 301 22.27 1.00 2.94
N ILE A 302 21.37 1.98 3.11
CA ILE A 302 19.91 1.75 3.09
C ILE A 302 19.45 1.11 1.78
N SER A 303 20.05 1.53 0.66
CA SER A 303 19.79 0.94 -0.67
C SER A 303 20.10 -0.56 -0.70
N ASP A 304 21.27 -0.96 -0.14
CA ASP A 304 21.65 -2.37 -0.07
C ASP A 304 20.73 -3.18 0.83
N ALA A 305 20.40 -2.64 2.03
CA ALA A 305 19.45 -3.29 2.93
C ALA A 305 18.09 -3.54 2.27
N ARG A 306 17.54 -2.53 1.58
CA ARG A 306 16.29 -2.64 0.83
C ARG A 306 16.37 -3.67 -0.29
N LYS A 307 17.44 -3.63 -1.09
CA LYS A 307 17.64 -4.52 -2.24
C LYS A 307 17.75 -5.98 -1.78
N ILE A 308 18.52 -6.24 -0.73
CA ILE A 308 18.66 -7.59 -0.15
C ILE A 308 17.32 -8.09 0.37
N GLY A 309 16.61 -7.28 1.18
CA GLY A 309 15.29 -7.63 1.70
C GLY A 309 14.28 -7.95 0.60
N LYS A 310 14.18 -7.08 -0.42
CA LYS A 310 13.33 -7.29 -1.60
C LYS A 310 13.72 -8.56 -2.37
N THR A 311 15.02 -8.83 -2.55
CA THR A 311 15.49 -10.03 -3.25
C THR A 311 15.05 -11.30 -2.52
N ILE A 312 15.12 -11.33 -1.19
CA ILE A 312 14.73 -12.49 -0.40
C ILE A 312 13.22 -12.74 -0.52
N VAL A 313 12.38 -11.70 -0.28
CA VAL A 313 10.92 -11.87 -0.34
C VAL A 313 10.38 -12.12 -1.75
N SER A 314 11.16 -11.79 -2.79
CA SER A 314 10.80 -12.04 -4.20
C SER A 314 11.27 -13.41 -4.69
N SER A 315 12.11 -14.13 -3.94
CA SER A 315 12.64 -15.42 -4.36
C SER A 315 11.56 -16.50 -4.35
N ASN A 316 11.19 -17.01 -5.51
CA ASN A 316 10.22 -18.10 -5.63
C ASN A 316 10.63 -19.35 -4.81
N LEU A 317 11.95 -19.62 -4.71
CA LEU A 317 12.46 -20.73 -3.91
C LEU A 317 12.26 -20.48 -2.41
N VAL A 318 12.49 -19.27 -1.92
CA VAL A 318 12.22 -18.90 -0.51
C VAL A 318 10.73 -18.98 -0.24
N LYS A 319 9.90 -18.37 -1.08
CA LYS A 319 8.44 -18.36 -0.94
C LYS A 319 7.84 -19.78 -0.93
N SER A 320 8.33 -20.65 -1.81
CA SER A 320 7.89 -22.06 -1.87
C SER A 320 8.37 -22.89 -0.65
N ALA A 321 9.57 -22.60 -0.11
CA ALA A 321 10.03 -23.25 1.12
C ALA A 321 9.12 -22.88 2.31
N ILE A 322 8.80 -21.59 2.45
CA ILE A 322 7.91 -21.12 3.53
C ILE A 322 6.51 -21.70 3.39
N PHE A 323 5.98 -21.83 2.17
CA PHE A 323 4.71 -22.53 1.91
C PHE A 323 4.75 -23.98 2.36
N GLY A 324 5.83 -24.69 2.03
CA GLY A 324 6.04 -26.11 2.38
C GLY A 324 6.55 -26.34 3.80
N GLU A 325 6.65 -25.29 4.64
CA GLU A 325 7.16 -25.39 6.03
C GLU A 325 8.59 -25.98 6.09
N ASP A 326 9.37 -25.78 5.00
CA ASP A 326 10.75 -26.21 4.85
C ASP A 326 11.70 -25.10 5.33
N ALA A 327 12.48 -25.38 6.37
CA ALA A 327 13.49 -24.48 6.93
C ALA A 327 14.72 -24.33 6.04
N ASN A 328 14.53 -24.13 4.75
CA ASN A 328 15.59 -24.13 3.73
C ASN A 328 16.38 -22.82 3.73
N PHE A 329 17.22 -22.61 4.75
CA PHE A 329 18.08 -21.43 4.84
C PHE A 329 19.06 -21.31 3.65
N GLY A 330 19.39 -22.39 2.96
CA GLY A 330 20.21 -22.36 1.75
C GLY A 330 19.59 -21.49 0.65
N ARG A 331 18.27 -21.48 0.50
CA ARG A 331 17.56 -20.62 -0.44
C ARG A 331 17.64 -19.14 -0.02
N ILE A 332 17.62 -18.86 1.28
CA ILE A 332 17.78 -17.50 1.83
C ILE A 332 19.19 -16.98 1.54
N ILE A 333 20.24 -17.78 1.86
CA ILE A 333 21.63 -17.44 1.58
C ILE A 333 21.86 -17.20 0.08
N THR A 334 21.28 -18.06 -0.76
CA THR A 334 21.35 -17.90 -2.22
C THR A 334 20.75 -16.56 -2.63
N ALA A 335 19.59 -16.18 -2.10
CA ALA A 335 18.96 -14.90 -2.41
C ALA A 335 19.80 -13.69 -1.95
N ILE A 336 20.41 -13.77 -0.77
CA ILE A 336 21.37 -12.76 -0.29
C ILE A 336 22.54 -12.64 -1.27
N GLY A 337 23.14 -13.77 -1.69
CA GLY A 337 24.32 -13.82 -2.52
C GLY A 337 24.14 -13.25 -3.92
N TYR A 338 22.98 -13.46 -4.57
CA TYR A 338 22.72 -12.89 -5.89
C TYR A 338 22.02 -11.52 -5.87
N SER A 339 21.85 -10.91 -4.70
CA SER A 339 21.22 -9.58 -4.58
C SER A 339 21.95 -8.48 -5.35
N GLY A 340 23.21 -8.72 -5.73
CA GLY A 340 24.09 -7.73 -6.38
C GLY A 340 24.54 -6.61 -5.44
N CYS A 341 24.49 -6.86 -4.13
CA CYS A 341 25.05 -6.01 -3.09
C CYS A 341 26.38 -6.60 -2.59
N GLU A 342 27.20 -5.78 -1.93
CA GLU A 342 28.39 -6.25 -1.26
C GLU A 342 28.01 -7.08 -0.04
N ILE A 343 28.54 -8.30 0.06
CA ILE A 343 28.30 -9.24 1.16
C ILE A 343 29.66 -9.81 1.62
N ASP A 344 29.87 -9.84 2.94
CA ASP A 344 30.92 -10.66 3.54
C ASP A 344 30.28 -11.90 4.19
N PRO A 345 30.44 -13.09 3.61
CA PRO A 345 29.89 -14.30 4.20
C PRO A 345 30.35 -14.53 5.64
N ASN A 346 31.58 -14.16 6.00
CA ASN A 346 32.12 -14.39 7.34
C ASN A 346 31.48 -13.51 8.44
N CYS A 347 30.74 -12.46 8.04
CA CYS A 347 30.01 -11.58 8.94
C CYS A 347 28.50 -11.81 8.87
N THR A 348 28.04 -12.69 7.96
CA THR A 348 26.61 -12.91 7.73
C THR A 348 26.01 -13.84 8.77
N TYR A 349 24.92 -13.38 9.40
CA TYR A 349 24.11 -14.12 10.36
C TYR A 349 22.67 -14.15 9.89
N VAL A 350 22.00 -15.31 10.02
CA VAL A 350 20.58 -15.46 9.63
C VAL A 350 19.81 -16.22 10.69
N GLN A 351 18.64 -15.70 11.05
CA GLN A 351 17.62 -16.38 11.86
C GLN A 351 16.34 -16.58 11.04
N LEU A 352 15.64 -17.67 11.33
CA LEU A 352 14.30 -17.95 10.86
C LEU A 352 13.39 -18.12 12.07
N ASN A 353 12.40 -17.25 12.23
CA ASN A 353 11.54 -17.19 13.42
C ASN A 353 12.33 -17.21 14.74
N GLN A 354 13.37 -16.36 14.84
CA GLN A 354 14.28 -16.23 16.00
C GLN A 354 15.19 -17.46 16.25
N ILE A 355 15.13 -18.51 15.42
CA ILE A 355 16.03 -19.65 15.50
C ILE A 355 17.23 -19.41 14.59
N PRO A 356 18.49 -19.40 15.10
CA PRO A 356 19.66 -19.28 14.28
C PRO A 356 19.79 -20.41 13.29
N VAL A 357 20.04 -20.09 12.02
CA VAL A 357 20.26 -21.09 10.95
C VAL A 357 21.61 -20.89 10.24
N VAL A 358 22.18 -19.67 10.32
CA VAL A 358 23.52 -19.34 9.84
C VAL A 358 24.22 -18.42 10.84
N ASP A 359 25.47 -18.73 11.17
CA ASP A 359 26.38 -17.88 11.95
C ASP A 359 27.73 -17.78 11.25
N LYS A 360 28.19 -16.56 11.00
CA LYS A 360 29.45 -16.26 10.29
C LYS A 360 29.58 -17.04 8.97
N GLY A 361 28.46 -17.05 8.22
CA GLY A 361 28.37 -17.74 6.92
C GLY A 361 28.33 -19.26 6.98
N MET A 362 28.35 -19.85 8.15
CA MET A 362 28.29 -21.31 8.35
C MET A 362 26.92 -21.75 8.84
N ALA A 363 26.46 -22.91 8.38
CA ALA A 363 25.24 -23.52 8.88
C ALA A 363 25.35 -23.83 10.37
N VAL A 364 24.29 -23.52 11.12
CA VAL A 364 24.15 -23.84 12.54
C VAL A 364 23.18 -24.99 12.69
N LEU A 365 23.52 -25.95 13.57
CA LEU A 365 22.59 -27.03 13.90
C LEU A 365 21.42 -26.45 14.72
N PHE A 366 20.21 -26.82 14.36
CA PHE A 366 18.99 -26.45 15.07
C PHE A 366 18.06 -27.64 15.23
N ASP A 367 17.10 -27.54 16.12
CA ASP A 367 16.05 -28.55 16.29
C ASP A 367 15.03 -28.41 15.15
N GLU A 368 15.05 -29.39 14.21
CA GLU A 368 14.17 -29.39 13.04
C GLU A 368 12.68 -29.43 13.41
N GLN A 369 12.30 -30.16 14.47
CA GLN A 369 10.91 -30.23 14.92
C GLN A 369 10.44 -28.89 15.51
N ALA A 370 11.28 -28.25 16.32
CA ALA A 370 10.99 -26.91 16.86
C ALA A 370 10.88 -25.89 15.74
N MET A 371 11.77 -25.95 14.75
CA MET A 371 11.74 -25.06 13.59
C MET A 371 10.46 -25.27 12.77
N SER A 372 10.13 -26.50 12.40
CA SER A 372 8.92 -26.82 11.63
C SER A 372 7.66 -26.30 12.35
N ASN A 373 7.58 -26.46 13.65
CA ASN A 373 6.47 -25.94 14.46
C ASN A 373 6.32 -24.41 14.34
N THR A 374 7.43 -23.66 14.25
CA THR A 374 7.36 -22.19 14.06
C THR A 374 6.89 -21.81 12.67
N LEU A 375 7.19 -22.62 11.66
CA LEU A 375 6.82 -22.35 10.26
C LEU A 375 5.35 -22.64 9.96
N THR A 376 4.61 -23.31 10.84
CA THR A 376 3.15 -23.46 10.74
C THR A 376 2.39 -22.14 10.99
N HIS A 377 3.03 -21.15 11.61
CA HIS A 377 2.42 -19.87 11.91
C HIS A 377 2.16 -19.03 10.64
N GLU A 378 1.12 -18.20 10.68
CA GLU A 378 0.78 -17.28 9.59
C GLU A 378 1.82 -16.17 9.34
N ASN A 379 2.67 -15.87 10.32
CA ASN A 379 3.73 -14.88 10.23
C ASN A 379 5.09 -15.56 10.35
N VAL A 380 5.93 -15.41 9.33
CA VAL A 380 7.29 -15.92 9.28
C VAL A 380 8.25 -14.74 9.21
N THR A 381 9.26 -14.74 10.08
CA THR A 381 10.28 -13.70 10.14
C THR A 381 11.64 -14.27 9.74
N ILE A 382 12.31 -13.58 8.83
CA ILE A 382 13.70 -13.84 8.43
C ILE A 382 14.53 -12.63 8.86
N ASP A 383 15.44 -12.81 9.80
CA ASP A 383 16.35 -11.77 10.26
C ASP A 383 17.74 -12.02 9.67
N VAL A 384 18.26 -11.02 8.95
CA VAL A 384 19.57 -11.03 8.30
C VAL A 384 20.44 -9.94 8.88
N GLN A 385 21.61 -10.29 9.39
CA GLN A 385 22.62 -9.35 9.85
C GLN A 385 23.88 -9.51 9.01
N LEU A 386 24.39 -8.41 8.44
CA LEU A 386 25.46 -8.42 7.45
C LEU A 386 26.81 -7.97 8.00
N GLY A 387 26.84 -7.18 9.09
CA GLY A 387 28.08 -6.74 9.75
C GLY A 387 28.96 -5.76 8.94
N LEU A 388 28.42 -5.12 7.90
CA LEU A 388 29.16 -4.21 7.00
C LEU A 388 28.93 -2.72 7.31
N GLY A 389 27.93 -2.40 8.11
CA GLY A 389 27.53 -1.04 8.45
C GLY A 389 26.40 -1.00 9.46
N ASN A 390 25.62 0.11 9.45
CA ASN A 390 24.50 0.30 10.37
C ASN A 390 23.13 0.46 9.66
N ALA A 391 23.11 0.34 8.35
CA ALA A 391 21.87 0.51 7.61
C ALA A 391 20.95 -0.72 7.77
N ALA A 392 19.66 -0.45 7.85
CA ALA A 392 18.64 -1.47 8.03
C ALA A 392 17.39 -1.17 7.18
N ALA A 393 16.69 -2.24 6.78
CA ALA A 393 15.39 -2.15 6.11
C ALA A 393 14.58 -3.41 6.38
N THR A 394 13.25 -3.29 6.30
CA THR A 394 12.33 -4.42 6.37
C THR A 394 11.58 -4.56 5.05
N ALA A 395 11.49 -5.77 4.53
CA ALA A 395 10.66 -6.10 3.36
C ALA A 395 9.57 -7.10 3.74
N TYR A 396 8.42 -7.01 3.08
CA TYR A 396 7.30 -7.90 3.31
C TYR A 396 6.91 -8.63 2.02
N GLY A 397 6.55 -9.88 2.13
CA GLY A 397 6.04 -10.70 1.05
C GLY A 397 5.08 -11.75 1.58
N CYS A 398 4.67 -12.64 0.72
CA CYS A 398 3.89 -13.82 1.10
C CYS A 398 4.54 -15.09 0.55
N ASP A 399 4.12 -16.23 1.04
CA ASP A 399 4.47 -17.53 0.48
C ASP A 399 3.92 -17.71 -0.95
N LEU A 400 4.38 -18.76 -1.64
CA LEU A 400 3.92 -19.12 -2.99
C LEU A 400 3.21 -20.47 -2.93
N SER A 401 1.88 -20.42 -2.98
CA SER A 401 1.01 -21.60 -2.92
C SER A 401 0.60 -22.09 -4.31
N TYR A 402 -0.01 -23.28 -4.40
CA TYR A 402 -0.64 -23.76 -5.63
C TYR A 402 -1.83 -22.90 -6.05
N ASP A 403 -2.51 -22.25 -5.11
CA ASP A 403 -3.66 -21.40 -5.40
C ASP A 403 -3.28 -20.15 -6.17
N TYR A 404 -2.07 -19.59 -6.00
CA TYR A 404 -1.57 -18.52 -6.84
C TYR A 404 -1.67 -18.87 -8.35
N VAL A 405 -1.16 -20.05 -8.72
CA VAL A 405 -1.22 -20.50 -10.12
C VAL A 405 -2.66 -20.74 -10.56
N ARG A 406 -3.50 -21.32 -9.71
CA ARG A 406 -4.92 -21.59 -10.01
C ARG A 406 -5.69 -20.30 -10.28
N ILE A 407 -5.51 -19.27 -9.44
CA ILE A 407 -6.17 -17.98 -9.57
C ILE A 407 -5.74 -17.30 -10.88
N ASN A 408 -4.43 -17.25 -11.14
CA ASN A 408 -3.91 -16.52 -12.29
C ASN A 408 -4.14 -17.23 -13.64
N ALA A 409 -4.20 -18.57 -13.65
CA ALA A 409 -4.55 -19.34 -14.85
C ALA A 409 -6.01 -19.14 -15.28
N SER A 410 -6.89 -18.66 -14.39
CA SER A 410 -8.33 -18.51 -14.62
C SER A 410 -8.81 -17.06 -14.51
N TYR A 411 -7.92 -16.07 -14.53
CA TYR A 411 -8.23 -14.66 -14.22
C TYR A 411 -9.28 -14.03 -15.14
N ARG A 412 -9.39 -14.48 -16.40
CA ARG A 412 -10.33 -13.97 -17.41
C ARG A 412 -11.57 -14.86 -17.65
N THR A 413 -11.74 -15.93 -16.89
CA THR A 413 -12.87 -16.88 -17.09
C THR A 413 -13.98 -16.72 -16.01
#